data_fffc4cf0ba13505d4121ddd037d8c4bd
#
_entry.id   fffc4cf0ba13505d4121ddd037d8c4bd
#
_cell.length_a   1.000
_cell.length_b   1.000
_cell.length_c   1.000
_cell.angle_alpha   90.00
_cell.angle_beta   90.00
_cell.angle_gamma   90.00
#
_symmetry.space_group_name_H-M   'P 1'
#
loop_
_entity.id
_entity.type
_entity.pdbx_description
1 polymer ?
#
loop_
_entity_poly.entity_id
_entity_poly.type
_entity_poly.pdbx_seq_one_letter_code
_entity_poly.pdbx_strand_id
1 'polypeptide(L)'
;MTNYQAPNYRLVKILFSGEILEVIPEKKLALKSVSFLDDFIIANSIDIDMNSLIEFYSKEGEILDYKIHYEISGTLGSFSMQDQKLRFSVSSFIEPTRYIDLDLESLDTSIIWQDKVKNFNPSEYKKTFTYYESKDGTMVPLTYFHRKDLELNAKTPVFLFGYGGYN
;
A
#
# COMPACT_ATOMS: atom_id res chain seq x y z
N MET A 1 16.41 1.12 -2.52
CA MET A 1 15.69 -0.05 -2.04
C MET A 1 16.25 -1.31 -2.71
N THR A 2 16.42 -2.42 -1.99
CA THR A 2 16.98 -3.68 -2.49
C THR A 2 16.37 -4.87 -1.77
N ASN A 3 16.27 -6.03 -2.48
CA ASN A 3 15.92 -7.31 -1.89
C ASN A 3 17.13 -8.22 -1.64
N TYR A 4 18.35 -7.71 -1.85
CA TYR A 4 19.57 -8.49 -1.58
C TYR A 4 19.67 -8.83 -0.09
N GLN A 5 19.65 -10.12 0.23
CA GLN A 5 19.57 -10.68 1.58
C GLN A 5 18.42 -10.09 2.44
N ALA A 6 17.32 -9.68 1.78
CA ALA A 6 16.15 -9.08 2.41
C ALA A 6 14.90 -9.34 1.52
N PRO A 7 14.29 -10.55 1.56
CA PRO A 7 13.15 -10.91 0.71
C PRO A 7 12.01 -9.88 0.73
N ASN A 8 11.75 -9.27 1.87
CA ASN A 8 10.72 -8.24 2.04
C ASN A 8 11.23 -6.82 1.74
N TYR A 9 12.40 -6.70 1.13
CA TYR A 9 13.10 -5.44 0.84
C TYR A 9 13.57 -4.66 2.07
N ARG A 10 14.63 -3.90 1.86
CA ARG A 10 15.20 -2.91 2.78
C ARG A 10 15.67 -1.68 2.04
N LEU A 11 15.84 -0.57 2.75
CA LEU A 11 16.46 0.64 2.23
C LEU A 11 17.93 0.71 2.66
N VAL A 12 18.84 0.88 1.70
CA VAL A 12 20.26 1.07 1.96
C VAL A 12 20.75 2.36 1.30
N LYS A 13 21.77 2.97 1.90
CA LYS A 13 22.57 4.05 1.36
C LYS A 13 23.92 3.48 0.93
N ILE A 14 24.34 3.76 -0.30
CA ILE A 14 25.66 3.37 -0.81
C ILE A 14 26.52 4.63 -0.83
N LEU A 15 27.63 4.60 -0.10
CA LEU A 15 28.59 5.68 -0.08
C LEU A 15 29.52 5.64 -1.32
N PHE A 16 30.15 6.75 -1.65
CA PHE A 16 31.15 6.80 -2.74
C PHE A 16 32.35 5.87 -2.50
N SER A 17 32.61 5.49 -1.25
CA SER A 17 33.59 4.47 -0.87
C SER A 17 33.20 3.05 -1.26
N GLY A 18 31.95 2.82 -1.66
CA GLY A 18 31.35 1.49 -1.86
C GLY A 18 30.76 0.87 -0.59
N GLU A 19 30.90 1.51 0.55
CA GLU A 19 30.29 1.08 1.81
C GLU A 19 28.76 1.14 1.73
N ILE A 20 28.09 0.10 2.24
CA ILE A 20 26.62 -0.02 2.28
C ILE A 20 26.14 0.17 3.71
N LEU A 21 25.34 1.21 3.93
CA LEU A 21 24.71 1.49 5.22
C LEU A 21 23.22 1.16 5.14
N GLU A 22 22.72 0.41 6.11
CA GLU A 22 21.30 0.16 6.22
C GLU A 22 20.59 1.40 6.78
N VAL A 23 19.53 1.85 6.09
CA VAL A 23 18.71 3.02 6.49
C VAL A 23 17.38 2.54 7.07
N ILE A 24 16.67 1.67 6.36
CA ILE A 24 15.45 1.02 6.86
C ILE A 24 15.67 -0.48 6.75
N PRO A 25 15.70 -1.21 7.87
CA PRO A 25 15.91 -2.66 7.87
C PRO A 25 14.72 -3.40 7.26
N GLU A 26 14.97 -4.63 6.83
CA GLU A 26 13.89 -5.54 6.45
C GLU A 26 12.91 -5.75 7.60
N LYS A 27 11.62 -5.76 7.28
CA LYS A 27 10.54 -6.02 8.23
C LYS A 27 9.70 -7.22 7.79
N LYS A 28 8.77 -7.62 8.66
CA LYS A 28 7.80 -8.66 8.35
C LYS A 28 6.89 -8.31 7.17
N LEU A 29 6.50 -7.04 7.07
CA LEU A 29 5.73 -6.52 5.93
C LEU A 29 6.69 -6.15 4.80
N ALA A 30 6.29 -6.48 3.57
CA ALA A 30 7.10 -6.16 2.40
C ALA A 30 7.14 -4.64 2.13
N LEU A 31 8.34 -4.07 2.04
CA LEU A 31 8.55 -2.67 1.68
C LEU A 31 8.22 -2.48 0.19
N LYS A 32 7.13 -1.82 -0.10
CA LYS A 32 6.62 -1.62 -1.47
C LYS A 32 7.25 -0.42 -2.16
N SER A 33 7.37 0.69 -1.44
CA SER A 33 7.95 1.92 -1.97
C SER A 33 8.52 2.79 -0.88
N VAL A 34 9.43 3.68 -1.28
CA VAL A 34 10.04 4.69 -0.42
C VAL A 34 9.97 6.03 -1.13
N SER A 35 9.54 7.07 -0.43
CA SER A 35 9.52 8.45 -0.89
C SER A 35 10.40 9.32 -0.01
N PHE A 36 11.24 10.13 -0.62
CA PHE A 36 12.12 11.07 0.07
C PHE A 36 11.48 12.46 0.03
N LEU A 37 11.24 13.02 1.19
CA LEU A 37 10.79 14.40 1.37
C LEU A 37 11.90 15.22 2.05
N ASP A 38 11.73 16.55 2.11
CA ASP A 38 12.80 17.43 2.60
C ASP A 38 13.22 17.10 4.04
N ASP A 39 12.28 16.72 4.91
CA ASP A 39 12.55 16.51 6.34
C ASP A 39 12.56 15.03 6.76
N PHE A 40 11.97 14.13 5.96
CA PHE A 40 11.81 12.72 6.34
C PHE A 40 11.68 11.78 5.13
N ILE A 41 11.77 10.49 5.43
CA ILE A 41 11.55 9.40 4.49
C ILE A 41 10.20 8.75 4.82
N ILE A 42 9.38 8.52 3.80
CA ILE A 42 8.16 7.74 3.92
C ILE A 42 8.41 6.35 3.37
N ALA A 43 8.16 5.34 4.18
CA ALA A 43 8.14 3.94 3.78
C ALA A 43 6.70 3.44 3.70
N ASN A 44 6.30 2.94 2.55
CA ASN A 44 5.04 2.25 2.35
C ASN A 44 5.30 0.74 2.31
N SER A 45 4.78 0.03 3.30
CA SER A 45 4.80 -1.43 3.36
C SER A 45 3.39 -1.97 3.13
N ILE A 46 3.31 -3.18 2.60
CA ILE A 46 2.03 -3.85 2.35
C ILE A 46 1.95 -5.18 3.08
N ASP A 47 0.77 -5.52 3.55
CA ASP A 47 0.47 -6.85 4.06
C ASP A 47 -0.02 -7.78 2.93
N ILE A 48 -0.27 -9.05 3.29
CA ILE A 48 -0.72 -10.08 2.34
C ILE A 48 -2.11 -9.78 1.75
N ASP A 49 -2.92 -8.97 2.43
CA ASP A 49 -4.24 -8.52 2.00
C ASP A 49 -4.18 -7.18 1.24
N MET A 50 -2.97 -6.74 0.87
CA MET A 50 -2.70 -5.50 0.15
C MET A 50 -3.09 -4.23 0.92
N ASN A 51 -3.22 -4.30 2.25
CA ASN A 51 -3.36 -3.08 3.05
C ASN A 51 -2.01 -2.40 3.21
N SER A 52 -2.01 -1.09 3.20
CA SER A 52 -0.81 -0.29 3.30
C SER A 52 -0.54 0.18 4.72
N LEU A 53 0.72 0.08 5.13
CA LEU A 53 1.26 0.71 6.32
C LEU A 53 2.23 1.81 5.88
N ILE A 54 1.96 3.04 6.28
CA ILE A 54 2.83 4.19 6.04
C ILE A 54 3.62 4.46 7.32
N GLU A 55 4.92 4.39 7.25
CA GLU A 55 5.84 4.72 8.34
C GLU A 55 6.75 5.87 7.93
N PHE A 56 7.10 6.70 8.89
CA PHE A 56 7.95 7.86 8.70
C PHE A 56 9.29 7.64 9.39
N TYR A 57 10.36 8.03 8.73
CA TYR A 57 11.73 7.89 9.20
C TYR A 57 12.48 9.21 9.04
N SER A 58 13.42 9.48 9.94
CA SER A 58 14.41 10.52 9.72
C SER A 58 15.30 10.18 8.50
N LYS A 59 16.08 11.11 8.03
CA LYS A 59 17.03 10.87 6.92
C LYS A 59 18.13 9.89 7.30
N GLU A 60 18.38 9.72 8.59
CA GLU A 60 19.32 8.77 9.18
C GLU A 60 18.73 7.36 9.37
N GLY A 61 17.40 7.21 9.18
CA GLY A 61 16.71 5.93 9.29
C GLY A 61 16.10 5.67 10.68
N GLU A 62 16.04 6.66 11.55
CA GLU A 62 15.32 6.55 12.82
C GLU A 62 13.82 6.65 12.58
N ILE A 63 13.06 5.71 13.15
CA ILE A 63 11.61 5.73 13.02
C ILE A 63 11.02 6.92 13.77
N LEU A 64 10.18 7.69 13.10
CA LEU A 64 9.40 8.76 13.70
C LEU A 64 8.09 8.20 14.24
N ASP A 65 7.52 8.86 15.24
CA ASP A 65 6.34 8.33 15.98
C ASP A 65 5.01 8.47 15.22
N TYR A 66 5.10 8.62 13.90
CA TYR A 66 3.94 8.71 13.00
C TYR A 66 3.74 7.37 12.30
N LYS A 67 2.59 6.72 12.54
CA LYS A 67 2.18 5.51 11.84
C LYS A 67 0.75 5.66 11.38
N ILE A 68 0.54 5.43 10.09
CA ILE A 68 -0.78 5.48 9.51
C ILE A 68 -1.08 4.11 8.89
N HIS A 69 -2.06 3.43 9.47
CA HIS A 69 -2.62 2.25 8.87
C HIS A 69 -3.71 2.66 7.88
N TYR A 70 -3.47 2.37 6.62
CA TYR A 70 -4.47 2.53 5.58
C TYR A 70 -4.99 1.15 5.18
N GLU A 71 -6.17 0.79 5.64
CA GLU A 71 -6.88 -0.43 5.24
C GLU A 71 -7.45 -0.28 3.83
N ILE A 72 -6.60 -0.01 2.86
CA ILE A 72 -6.98 0.10 1.47
C ILE A 72 -6.30 -1.01 0.69
N SER A 73 -7.09 -1.92 0.16
CA SER A 73 -6.60 -2.83 -0.89
C SER A 73 -6.37 -2.07 -2.17
N GLY A 74 -5.24 -1.43 -2.26
CA GLY A 74 -4.97 -0.60 -3.43
C GLY A 74 -3.57 -0.05 -3.45
N THR A 75 -3.40 0.97 -4.25
CA THR A 75 -2.12 1.62 -4.49
C THR A 75 -2.13 3.00 -3.84
N LEU A 76 -1.09 3.27 -3.05
CA LEU A 76 -0.74 4.61 -2.64
C LEU A 76 0.18 5.20 -3.71
N GLY A 77 -0.19 6.36 -4.23
CA GLY A 77 0.61 7.10 -5.19
C GLY A 77 1.40 8.22 -4.53
N SER A 78 2.20 8.88 -5.33
CA SER A 78 3.18 9.92 -4.97
C SER A 78 2.83 10.76 -3.73
N PHE A 79 3.79 10.86 -2.83
CA PHE A 79 3.72 11.72 -1.65
C PHE A 79 4.36 13.07 -1.93
N SER A 80 3.76 14.13 -1.44
CA SER A 80 4.32 15.50 -1.50
C SER A 80 3.87 16.33 -0.29
N MET A 81 4.70 17.29 0.12
CA MET A 81 4.28 18.28 1.13
C MET A 81 3.57 19.44 0.45
N GLN A 82 2.41 19.84 0.99
CA GLN A 82 1.62 20.98 0.56
C GLN A 82 1.08 21.71 1.82
N ASP A 83 1.49 22.94 2.04
CA ASP A 83 1.03 23.76 3.16
C ASP A 83 1.07 23.02 4.52
N GLN A 84 2.19 22.38 4.83
CA GLN A 84 2.46 21.55 6.03
C GLN A 84 1.60 20.27 6.14
N LYS A 85 0.89 19.90 5.09
CA LYS A 85 0.15 18.65 4.99
C LYS A 85 0.82 17.69 4.04
N LEU A 86 0.75 16.42 4.35
CA LEU A 86 1.19 15.38 3.45
C LEU A 86 0.07 15.04 2.47
N ARG A 87 0.30 15.34 1.19
CA ARG A 87 -0.61 14.99 0.11
C ARG A 87 -0.20 13.70 -0.56
N PHE A 88 -1.15 12.81 -0.78
CA PHE A 88 -0.94 11.56 -1.54
C PHE A 88 -2.23 11.12 -2.22
N SER A 89 -2.10 10.25 -3.20
CA SER A 89 -3.25 9.64 -3.87
C SER A 89 -3.48 8.22 -3.38
N VAL A 90 -4.75 7.81 -3.42
CA VAL A 90 -5.19 6.48 -3.06
C VAL A 90 -6.15 5.96 -4.13
N SER A 91 -5.98 4.72 -4.56
CA SER A 91 -6.92 4.03 -5.45
C SER A 91 -6.97 2.54 -5.15
N SER A 92 -8.11 1.91 -5.40
CA SER A 92 -8.27 0.46 -5.31
C SER A 92 -9.16 -0.06 -6.43
N PHE A 93 -9.38 -1.38 -6.47
CA PHE A 93 -10.29 -1.99 -7.45
C PHE A 93 -11.76 -1.53 -7.31
N ILE A 94 -12.16 -1.07 -6.13
CA ILE A 94 -13.51 -0.59 -5.84
C ILE A 94 -13.55 0.86 -5.37
N GLU A 95 -12.42 1.56 -5.35
CA GLU A 95 -12.35 2.97 -5.00
C GLU A 95 -11.65 3.74 -6.11
N PRO A 96 -12.36 4.64 -6.81
CA PRO A 96 -11.74 5.56 -7.76
C PRO A 96 -10.65 6.40 -7.08
N THR A 97 -9.67 6.83 -7.85
CA THR A 97 -8.57 7.63 -7.33
C THR A 97 -9.07 8.84 -6.56
N ARG A 98 -8.55 9.04 -5.38
CA ARG A 98 -8.76 10.24 -4.56
C ARG A 98 -7.42 10.79 -4.09
N TYR A 99 -7.35 12.10 -3.95
CA TYR A 99 -6.24 12.80 -3.34
C TYR A 99 -6.62 13.19 -1.92
N ILE A 100 -5.70 12.92 -1.01
CA ILE A 100 -5.89 13.09 0.43
C ILE A 100 -4.81 14.03 0.94
N ASP A 101 -5.20 14.99 1.74
CA ASP A 101 -4.30 15.74 2.61
C ASP A 101 -4.39 15.18 4.02
N LEU A 102 -3.23 14.83 4.55
CA LEU A 102 -3.04 14.40 5.93
C LEU A 102 -2.31 15.51 6.67
N ASP A 103 -2.91 16.00 7.71
CA ASP A 103 -2.28 16.90 8.68
C ASP A 103 -1.37 16.07 9.59
N LEU A 104 -0.06 16.39 9.62
CA LEU A 104 0.90 15.59 10.39
C LEU A 104 0.87 15.89 11.90
N GLU A 105 0.22 16.99 12.32
CA GLU A 105 0.08 17.33 13.74
C GLU A 105 -1.16 16.69 14.35
N SER A 106 -2.32 16.84 13.71
CA SER A 106 -3.59 16.30 14.21
C SER A 106 -3.85 14.86 13.76
N LEU A 107 -3.16 14.39 12.71
CA LEU A 107 -3.39 13.14 11.97
C LEU A 107 -4.76 13.07 11.29
N ASP A 108 -5.43 14.22 11.15
CA ASP A 108 -6.69 14.30 10.42
C ASP A 108 -6.46 14.22 8.91
N THR A 109 -7.37 13.55 8.24
CA THR A 109 -7.36 13.42 6.78
C THR A 109 -8.52 14.17 6.15
N SER A 110 -8.26 14.78 4.98
CA SER A 110 -9.30 15.42 4.16
C SER A 110 -9.15 14.99 2.70
N ILE A 111 -10.27 14.64 2.06
CA ILE A 111 -10.30 14.36 0.63
C ILE A 111 -10.40 15.69 -0.10
N ILE A 112 -9.37 16.04 -0.88
CA ILE A 112 -9.33 17.29 -1.65
C ILE A 112 -9.85 17.10 -3.07
N TRP A 113 -9.82 15.89 -3.56
CA TRP A 113 -10.34 15.55 -4.88
C TRP A 113 -10.59 14.05 -5.00
N GLN A 114 -11.59 13.66 -5.79
CA GLN A 114 -11.92 12.28 -6.09
C GLN A 114 -12.46 12.13 -7.50
N ASP A 115 -11.98 11.12 -8.21
CA ASP A 115 -12.52 10.71 -9.51
C ASP A 115 -13.99 10.30 -9.39
N LYS A 116 -14.78 10.72 -10.35
CA LYS A 116 -16.19 10.31 -10.46
C LYS A 116 -16.34 9.36 -11.64
N VAL A 117 -16.73 8.14 -11.36
CA VAL A 117 -17.05 7.13 -12.37
C VAL A 117 -18.56 7.09 -12.54
N LYS A 118 -19.02 7.31 -13.77
CA LYS A 118 -20.47 7.30 -14.07
C LYS A 118 -21.08 5.94 -13.78
N ASN A 119 -22.23 5.94 -13.10
CA ASN A 119 -22.98 4.72 -12.74
C ASN A 119 -22.18 3.73 -11.84
N PHE A 120 -21.23 4.22 -11.08
CA PHE A 120 -20.46 3.43 -10.13
C PHE A 120 -20.53 4.05 -8.75
N ASN A 121 -20.92 3.25 -7.76
CA ASN A 121 -20.95 3.63 -6.35
C ASN A 121 -20.08 2.66 -5.54
N PRO A 122 -18.92 3.07 -5.06
CA PRO A 122 -18.02 2.22 -4.28
C PRO A 122 -18.68 1.54 -3.08
N SER A 123 -19.64 2.21 -2.44
CA SER A 123 -20.33 1.70 -1.25
C SER A 123 -21.17 0.43 -1.49
N GLU A 124 -21.47 0.13 -2.75
CA GLU A 124 -22.22 -1.08 -3.15
C GLU A 124 -21.32 -2.33 -3.23
N TYR A 125 -20.02 -2.16 -3.18
CA TYR A 125 -19.04 -3.23 -3.32
C TYR A 125 -18.37 -3.54 -1.99
N LYS A 126 -17.83 -4.75 -1.90
CA LYS A 126 -16.95 -5.16 -0.81
C LYS A 126 -15.77 -5.95 -1.33
N LYS A 127 -14.69 -5.87 -0.59
CA LYS A 127 -13.51 -6.71 -0.69
C LYS A 127 -13.70 -7.93 0.22
N THR A 128 -13.26 -9.07 -0.24
CA THR A 128 -13.13 -10.27 0.59
C THR A 128 -11.76 -10.88 0.35
N PHE A 129 -11.07 -11.19 1.44
CA PHE A 129 -9.79 -11.88 1.43
C PHE A 129 -9.99 -13.32 1.92
N THR A 130 -9.34 -14.27 1.28
CA THR A 130 -9.36 -15.69 1.64
C THR A 130 -8.12 -16.39 1.15
N TYR A 131 -8.02 -17.68 1.44
CA TYR A 131 -7.01 -18.56 0.87
C TYR A 131 -7.69 -19.69 0.12
N TYR A 132 -7.04 -20.18 -0.92
CA TYR A 132 -7.38 -21.46 -1.52
C TYR A 132 -6.16 -22.36 -1.53
N GLU A 133 -6.39 -23.67 -1.49
CA GLU A 133 -5.34 -24.66 -1.55
C GLU A 133 -5.00 -24.99 -3.02
N SER A 134 -3.74 -24.84 -3.39
CA SER A 134 -3.20 -25.24 -4.68
C SER A 134 -3.06 -26.75 -4.75
N LYS A 135 -2.83 -27.33 -5.96
CA LYS A 135 -2.66 -28.77 -6.19
C LYS A 135 -1.51 -29.42 -5.40
N ASP A 136 -0.54 -28.63 -5.01
CA ASP A 136 0.63 -29.06 -4.22
C ASP A 136 0.45 -28.83 -2.70
N GLY A 137 -0.75 -28.45 -2.27
CA GLY A 137 -1.05 -28.15 -0.87
C GLY A 137 -0.69 -26.74 -0.43
N THR A 138 -0.12 -25.91 -1.30
CA THR A 138 0.23 -24.50 -0.95
C THR A 138 -1.03 -23.67 -0.78
N MET A 139 -1.11 -22.95 0.35
CA MET A 139 -2.19 -21.99 0.61
C MET A 139 -1.90 -20.67 -0.12
N VAL A 140 -2.70 -20.38 -1.15
CA VAL A 140 -2.53 -19.20 -1.99
C VAL A 140 -3.52 -18.11 -1.56
N PRO A 141 -3.06 -16.88 -1.29
CA PRO A 141 -3.94 -15.77 -0.95
C PRO A 141 -4.78 -15.36 -2.16
N LEU A 142 -6.04 -15.07 -1.93
CA LEU A 142 -6.99 -14.62 -2.93
C LEU A 142 -7.81 -13.46 -2.41
N THR A 143 -7.74 -12.34 -3.10
CA THR A 143 -8.62 -11.20 -2.86
C THR A 143 -9.62 -11.09 -4.00
N TYR A 144 -10.90 -10.96 -3.68
CA TYR A 144 -11.94 -10.74 -4.67
C TYR A 144 -12.89 -9.63 -4.26
N PHE A 145 -13.49 -9.01 -5.27
CA PHE A 145 -14.38 -7.86 -5.14
C PHE A 145 -15.73 -8.21 -5.75
N HIS A 146 -16.80 -7.88 -5.06
CA HIS A 146 -18.13 -8.14 -5.56
C HIS A 146 -19.15 -7.16 -4.96
N ARG A 147 -20.33 -7.07 -5.58
CA ARG A 147 -21.45 -6.29 -5.03
C ARG A 147 -21.91 -6.91 -3.72
N LYS A 148 -22.26 -6.06 -2.75
CA LYS A 148 -22.73 -6.51 -1.42
C LYS A 148 -24.03 -7.28 -1.48
N ASP A 149 -24.90 -6.98 -2.46
CA ASP A 149 -26.19 -7.61 -2.70
C ASP A 149 -26.11 -8.90 -3.53
N LEU A 150 -24.91 -9.29 -3.99
CA LEU A 150 -24.72 -10.50 -4.77
C LEU A 150 -24.57 -11.72 -3.86
N GLU A 151 -25.45 -12.69 -4.02
CA GLU A 151 -25.30 -14.02 -3.44
C GLU A 151 -24.36 -14.86 -4.30
N LEU A 152 -23.17 -15.15 -3.75
CA LEU A 152 -22.14 -15.92 -4.45
C LEU A 152 -22.51 -17.41 -4.47
N ASN A 153 -22.47 -18.02 -5.65
CA ASN A 153 -22.67 -19.45 -5.82
C ASN A 153 -21.83 -19.97 -7.01
N ALA A 154 -21.85 -21.28 -7.22
CA ALA A 154 -21.06 -21.95 -8.27
C ALA A 154 -21.39 -21.51 -9.72
N LYS A 155 -22.47 -20.74 -9.93
CA LYS A 155 -22.88 -20.22 -11.24
C LYS A 155 -22.56 -18.74 -11.40
N THR A 156 -22.06 -18.08 -10.35
CA THR A 156 -21.70 -16.67 -10.41
C THR A 156 -20.50 -16.50 -11.36
N PRO A 157 -20.63 -15.67 -12.43
CA PRO A 157 -19.52 -15.40 -13.32
C PRO A 157 -18.35 -14.75 -12.56
N VAL A 158 -17.12 -15.18 -12.83
CA VAL A 158 -15.91 -14.67 -12.20
C VAL A 158 -14.94 -14.21 -13.28
N PHE A 159 -14.36 -13.02 -13.09
CA PHE A 159 -13.19 -12.59 -13.82
C PHE A 159 -11.94 -12.83 -12.95
N LEU A 160 -11.12 -13.79 -13.35
CA LEU A 160 -9.87 -14.11 -12.66
C LEU A 160 -8.71 -13.37 -13.33
N PHE A 161 -7.99 -12.58 -12.55
CA PHE A 161 -6.76 -11.92 -12.97
C PHE A 161 -5.59 -12.38 -12.08
N GLY A 162 -4.50 -12.74 -12.71
CA GLY A 162 -3.27 -13.10 -12.02
C GLY A 162 -2.06 -12.63 -12.82
N TYR A 163 -1.08 -12.06 -12.15
CA TYR A 163 0.18 -11.65 -12.76
C TYR A 163 1.33 -12.16 -11.90
N GLY A 164 2.12 -13.07 -12.45
CA GLY A 164 3.19 -13.79 -11.76
C GLY A 164 4.56 -13.11 -11.87
N GLY A 165 4.65 -11.81 -11.63
CA GLY A 165 5.91 -11.07 -11.70
C GLY A 165 5.93 -9.83 -10.83
N TYR A 166 7.15 -9.40 -10.44
CA TYR A 166 7.43 -8.19 -9.64
C TYR A 166 6.92 -8.23 -8.19
N ASN A 167 6.79 -9.43 -7.62
CA ASN A 167 6.39 -9.69 -6.21
C ASN A 167 5.13 -8.97 -5.75
#